data_752fdba0fe768ca35a34e996cc8323d9
#
_entry.id   752fdba0fe768ca35a34e996cc8323d9
#
_cell.length_a   1.000
_cell.length_b   1.000
_cell.length_c   1.000
_cell.angle_alpha   90.00
_cell.angle_beta   90.00
_cell.angle_gamma   90.00
#
_symmetry.space_group_name_H-M   'P 1'
#
loop_
_entity.id
_entity.type
_entity.pdbx_description
1 polymer ?
#
loop_
_entity_poly.entity_id
_entity_poly.type
_entity_poly.pdbx_seq_one_letter_code
_entity_poly.pdbx_strand_id
1 'polypeptide(L)'
;LRAVRQGRKAVNQQDLLSSFEFVIAGSEKKGTVLTEQEKRMVAYHEVGHALVAHFQKNNAMPVSKITIVPHTQGALGYTLHLPEEEKFLMTEEDLLAEIRSLLAGRSAEEVVFASRSSGAANDIERATDIARKMVTMFGMSEKYGMMGLATVHNQYLDGQLGLTCGQETAAGID
;
A
#
# COMPACT_ATOMS: atom_id res chain seq x y z
N LEU A 1 27.85 -5.18 0.10
CA LEU A 1 27.94 -6.50 -0.55
C LEU A 1 27.76 -6.43 -2.07
N ARG A 2 26.84 -5.61 -2.63
CA ARG A 2 26.55 -5.54 -4.08
C ARG A 2 27.78 -5.05 -4.87
N ALA A 3 28.41 -3.95 -4.44
CA ALA A 3 29.63 -3.43 -5.07
C ALA A 3 30.75 -4.47 -5.08
N VAL A 4 30.95 -5.16 -3.97
CA VAL A 4 31.99 -6.22 -3.83
C VAL A 4 31.71 -7.39 -4.77
N ARG A 5 30.44 -7.84 -4.90
CA ARG A 5 30.06 -8.89 -5.86
C ARG A 5 30.34 -8.52 -7.31
N GLN A 6 30.37 -7.23 -7.62
CA GLN A 6 30.68 -6.69 -8.94
C GLN A 6 32.18 -6.29 -9.09
N GLY A 7 33.02 -6.68 -8.13
CA GLY A 7 34.49 -6.41 -8.14
C GLY A 7 34.84 -4.94 -7.92
N ARG A 8 33.89 -4.11 -7.45
CA ARG A 8 34.11 -2.68 -7.21
C ARG A 8 34.51 -2.41 -5.76
N LYS A 9 35.42 -1.47 -5.56
CA LYS A 9 35.94 -1.05 -4.23
C LYS A 9 35.09 0.07 -3.60
N ALA A 10 34.21 0.71 -4.36
CA ALA A 10 33.36 1.80 -3.89
C ALA A 10 31.88 1.51 -4.17
N VAL A 11 31.03 1.99 -3.28
CA VAL A 11 29.56 1.96 -3.43
C VAL A 11 29.15 3.20 -4.21
N ASN A 12 28.25 3.03 -5.18
CA ASN A 12 27.64 4.12 -5.93
C ASN A 12 26.14 4.25 -5.61
N GLN A 13 25.52 5.33 -6.09
CA GLN A 13 24.09 5.60 -5.91
C GLN A 13 23.20 4.44 -6.39
N GLN A 14 23.57 3.80 -7.51
CA GLN A 14 22.82 2.68 -8.06
C GLN A 14 22.84 1.45 -7.15
N ASP A 15 23.93 1.22 -6.42
CA ASP A 15 24.00 0.12 -5.44
C ASP A 15 23.03 0.34 -4.29
N LEU A 16 22.90 1.59 -3.83
CA LEU A 16 21.98 1.97 -2.76
C LEU A 16 20.52 1.78 -3.23
N LEU A 17 20.15 2.37 -4.37
CA LEU A 17 18.80 2.26 -4.93
C LEU A 17 18.40 0.80 -5.16
N SER A 18 19.29 0.02 -5.81
CA SER A 18 18.98 -1.39 -6.07
C SER A 18 18.94 -2.25 -4.80
N SER A 19 19.71 -1.89 -3.76
CA SER A 19 19.65 -2.60 -2.48
C SER A 19 18.36 -2.25 -1.71
N PHE A 20 17.95 -1.02 -1.79
CA PHE A 20 16.68 -0.55 -1.23
C PHE A 20 15.48 -1.25 -1.90
N GLU A 21 15.45 -1.29 -3.24
CA GLU A 21 14.42 -2.01 -3.99
C GLU A 21 14.39 -3.51 -3.65
N PHE A 22 15.56 -4.12 -3.51
CA PHE A 22 15.68 -5.51 -3.10
C PHE A 22 15.08 -5.79 -1.72
N VAL A 23 15.24 -4.88 -0.77
CA VAL A 23 14.67 -5.03 0.58
C VAL A 23 13.15 -4.88 0.55
N ILE A 24 12.62 -3.93 -0.24
CA ILE A 24 11.19 -3.64 -0.29
C ILE A 24 10.40 -4.64 -1.14
N ALA A 25 10.87 -4.91 -2.35
CA ALA A 25 10.13 -5.70 -3.34
C ALA A 25 10.72 -7.11 -3.56
N GLY A 26 11.91 -7.38 -3.05
CA GLY A 26 12.63 -8.61 -3.32
C GLY A 26 13.41 -8.55 -4.64
N SER A 27 13.81 -9.72 -5.15
CA SER A 27 14.49 -9.84 -6.44
C SER A 27 13.49 -9.81 -7.59
N GLU A 28 13.91 -9.31 -8.75
CA GLU A 28 13.18 -9.51 -10.00
C GLU A 28 12.99 -11.00 -10.30
N LYS A 29 11.78 -11.40 -10.66
CA LYS A 29 11.48 -12.77 -11.11
C LYS A 29 11.88 -12.95 -12.56
N LYS A 30 12.99 -13.61 -12.81
CA LYS A 30 13.51 -13.85 -14.15
C LYS A 30 12.71 -14.86 -15.01
N GLY A 31 11.74 -15.55 -14.44
CA GLY A 31 10.97 -16.61 -15.13
C GLY A 31 9.48 -16.33 -15.29
N THR A 32 8.97 -15.21 -14.78
CA THR A 32 7.55 -14.86 -14.91
C THR A 32 7.32 -14.12 -16.22
N VAL A 33 6.62 -14.75 -17.16
CA VAL A 33 6.23 -14.12 -18.42
C VAL A 33 4.76 -13.71 -18.30
N LEU A 34 4.52 -12.42 -18.17
CA LEU A 34 3.17 -11.86 -18.23
C LEU A 34 2.72 -11.79 -19.69
N THR A 35 1.45 -12.11 -19.94
CA THR A 35 0.81 -11.84 -21.23
C THR A 35 0.72 -10.33 -21.47
N GLU A 36 0.57 -9.90 -22.70
CA GLU A 36 0.42 -8.47 -23.03
C GLU A 36 -0.83 -7.85 -22.39
N GLN A 37 -1.88 -8.64 -22.21
CA GLN A 37 -3.07 -8.20 -21.50
C GLN A 37 -2.81 -7.97 -20.01
N GLU A 38 -2.11 -8.91 -19.35
CA GLU A 38 -1.71 -8.77 -17.95
C GLU A 38 -0.77 -7.58 -17.75
N LYS A 39 0.24 -7.41 -18.61
CA LYS A 39 1.14 -6.25 -18.54
C LYS A 39 0.39 -4.93 -18.64
N ARG A 40 -0.58 -4.84 -19.55
CA ARG A 40 -1.42 -3.64 -19.66
C ARG A 40 -2.25 -3.42 -18.41
N MET A 41 -2.87 -4.48 -17.87
CA MET A 41 -3.68 -4.38 -16.66
C MET A 41 -2.83 -3.91 -15.47
N VAL A 42 -1.67 -4.53 -15.23
CA VAL A 42 -0.71 -4.11 -14.19
C VAL A 42 -0.25 -2.67 -14.40
N ALA A 43 0.07 -2.27 -15.65
CA ALA A 43 0.51 -0.91 -15.93
C ALA A 43 -0.56 0.15 -15.58
N TYR A 44 -1.80 -0.08 -15.94
CA TYR A 44 -2.90 0.84 -15.60
C TYR A 44 -3.20 0.84 -14.10
N HIS A 45 -3.10 -0.31 -13.44
CA HIS A 45 -3.23 -0.44 -12.00
C HIS A 45 -2.18 0.43 -11.27
N GLU A 46 -0.91 0.26 -11.58
CA GLU A 46 0.19 1.02 -10.96
C GLU A 46 0.13 2.52 -11.29
N VAL A 47 -0.20 2.87 -12.53
CA VAL A 47 -0.41 4.27 -12.91
C VAL A 47 -1.62 4.86 -12.18
N GLY A 48 -2.65 4.07 -11.91
CA GLY A 48 -3.81 4.49 -11.10
C GLY A 48 -3.39 4.97 -9.71
N HIS A 49 -2.59 4.17 -9.00
CA HIS A 49 -2.01 4.54 -7.71
C HIS A 49 -1.23 5.86 -7.79
N ALA A 50 -0.32 5.94 -8.75
CA ALA A 50 0.54 7.10 -8.92
C ALA A 50 -0.26 8.37 -9.25
N LEU A 51 -1.27 8.26 -10.10
CA LEU A 51 -2.09 9.39 -10.52
C LEU A 51 -2.89 9.96 -9.37
N VAL A 52 -3.57 9.10 -8.61
CA VAL A 52 -4.37 9.54 -7.45
C VAL A 52 -3.48 10.11 -6.37
N ALA A 53 -2.33 9.49 -6.07
CA ALA A 53 -1.37 10.04 -5.12
C ALA A 53 -0.88 11.44 -5.55
N HIS A 54 -0.53 11.62 -6.83
CA HIS A 54 -0.08 12.90 -7.37
C HIS A 54 -1.12 14.02 -7.19
N PHE A 55 -2.40 13.74 -7.46
CA PHE A 55 -3.45 14.75 -7.36
C PHE A 55 -3.91 15.06 -5.93
N GLN A 56 -3.56 14.23 -4.94
CA GLN A 56 -3.84 14.49 -3.53
C GLN A 56 -2.84 15.45 -2.86
N LYS A 57 -1.82 15.88 -3.59
CA LYS A 57 -0.83 16.88 -3.16
C LYS A 57 -0.20 16.53 -1.79
N ASN A 58 -0.43 17.41 -0.79
CA ASN A 58 0.24 17.34 0.51
C ASN A 58 -0.22 16.18 1.41
N ASN A 59 -1.31 15.51 1.08
CA ASN A 59 -1.88 14.46 1.92
C ASN A 59 -1.48 13.04 1.49
N ALA A 60 -0.83 12.88 0.33
CA ALA A 60 -0.33 11.59 -0.12
C ALA A 60 1.19 11.61 -0.26
N MET A 61 1.82 10.45 -0.03
CA MET A 61 3.26 10.31 -0.23
C MET A 61 3.63 10.45 -1.70
N PRO A 62 4.70 11.21 -2.03
CA PRO A 62 5.15 11.38 -3.41
C PRO A 62 5.52 10.04 -4.06
N VAL A 63 5.20 9.92 -5.34
CA VAL A 63 5.57 8.75 -6.13
C VAL A 63 7.02 8.88 -6.58
N SER A 64 7.85 7.94 -6.21
CA SER A 64 9.26 7.90 -6.59
C SER A 64 9.52 7.01 -7.81
N LYS A 65 8.80 5.89 -7.92
CA LYS A 65 9.00 4.93 -8.99
C LYS A 65 7.73 4.13 -9.27
N ILE A 66 7.50 3.82 -10.54
CA ILE A 66 6.49 2.85 -10.98
C ILE A 66 7.21 1.75 -11.75
N THR A 67 6.84 0.49 -11.53
CA THR A 67 7.38 -0.65 -12.29
C THR A 67 6.30 -1.69 -12.52
N ILE A 68 6.38 -2.37 -13.65
CA ILE A 68 5.57 -3.55 -14.00
C ILE A 68 6.40 -4.82 -14.06
N VAL A 69 7.61 -4.78 -13.49
CA VAL A 69 8.50 -5.95 -13.42
C VAL A 69 8.10 -6.80 -12.21
N PRO A 70 7.79 -8.09 -12.40
CA PRO A 70 7.45 -8.98 -11.30
C PRO A 70 8.60 -9.19 -10.32
N HIS A 71 8.28 -9.18 -9.01
CA HIS A 71 9.25 -9.35 -7.94
C HIS A 71 8.92 -10.57 -7.05
N THR A 72 9.90 -11.04 -6.28
CA THR A 72 9.79 -12.30 -5.51
C THR A 72 8.84 -12.21 -4.32
N GLN A 73 8.50 -11.03 -3.84
CA GLN A 73 7.51 -10.84 -2.77
C GLN A 73 6.05 -10.88 -3.27
N GLY A 74 5.82 -11.34 -4.50
CA GLY A 74 4.48 -11.62 -5.01
C GLY A 74 3.87 -10.52 -5.89
N ALA A 75 4.45 -9.33 -5.91
CA ALA A 75 3.98 -8.23 -6.74
C ALA A 75 4.30 -8.46 -8.22
N LEU A 76 3.33 -8.21 -9.11
CA LEU A 76 3.51 -8.22 -10.56
C LEU A 76 4.01 -6.86 -11.08
N GLY A 77 3.79 -5.81 -10.30
CA GLY A 77 4.31 -4.47 -10.41
C GLY A 77 4.29 -3.83 -9.03
N TYR A 78 4.79 -2.62 -8.88
CA TYR A 78 4.60 -1.79 -7.69
C TYR A 78 4.80 -0.32 -7.98
N THR A 79 4.11 0.50 -7.21
CA THR A 79 4.32 1.94 -7.13
C THR A 79 5.02 2.26 -5.82
N LEU A 80 6.23 2.82 -5.91
CA LEU A 80 7.05 3.17 -4.76
C LEU A 80 6.76 4.61 -4.33
N HIS A 81 6.33 4.75 -3.10
CA HIS A 81 6.15 6.03 -2.44
C HIS A 81 7.29 6.27 -1.46
N LEU A 82 7.92 7.42 -1.52
CA LEU A 82 8.95 7.84 -0.57
C LEU A 82 8.50 9.13 0.10
N PRO A 83 8.36 9.15 1.43
CA PRO A 83 8.05 10.37 2.14
C PRO A 83 9.23 11.36 2.00
N GLU A 84 8.95 12.62 1.76
CA GLU A 84 9.96 13.69 1.77
C GLU A 84 10.38 14.03 3.19
N GLU A 85 9.46 13.88 4.14
CA GLU A 85 9.68 14.11 5.57
C GLU A 85 9.09 12.96 6.40
N GLU A 86 9.68 12.66 7.54
CA GLU A 86 9.10 11.72 8.51
C GLU A 86 7.85 12.33 9.14
N LYS A 87 6.70 11.72 8.94
CA LYS A 87 5.43 12.14 9.51
C LYS A 87 5.05 11.19 10.64
N PHE A 88 5.09 11.68 11.88
CA PHE A 88 4.79 10.88 13.08
C PHE A 88 3.30 10.87 13.44
N LEU A 89 2.55 11.86 12.98
CA LEU A 89 1.11 11.96 13.22
C LEU A 89 0.37 12.01 11.89
N MET A 90 -0.59 11.11 11.72
CA MET A 90 -1.46 11.07 10.55
C MET A 90 -2.80 11.71 10.91
N THR A 91 -3.22 12.67 10.10
CA THR A 91 -4.56 13.26 10.21
C THR A 91 -5.60 12.38 9.53
N GLU A 92 -6.88 12.64 9.77
CA GLU A 92 -7.98 11.97 9.06
C GLU A 92 -7.83 12.10 7.54
N GLU A 93 -7.52 13.30 7.05
CA GLU A 93 -7.30 13.54 5.62
C GLU A 93 -6.11 12.75 5.05
N ASP A 94 -5.03 12.56 5.81
CA ASP A 94 -3.90 11.75 5.38
C ASP A 94 -4.30 10.27 5.23
N LEU A 95 -5.05 9.74 6.19
CA LEU A 95 -5.53 8.36 6.15
C LEU A 95 -6.53 8.14 5.02
N LEU A 96 -7.44 9.09 4.79
CA LEU A 96 -8.36 9.05 3.64
C LEU A 96 -7.60 9.15 2.32
N ALA A 97 -6.53 9.95 2.26
CA ALA A 97 -5.69 10.05 1.07
C ALA A 97 -4.95 8.71 0.80
N GLU A 98 -4.49 8.04 1.84
CA GLU A 98 -3.87 6.72 1.73
C GLU A 98 -4.87 5.67 1.23
N ILE A 99 -6.09 5.63 1.78
CA ILE A 99 -7.18 4.76 1.32
C ILE A 99 -7.49 5.00 -0.16
N ARG A 100 -7.66 6.26 -0.57
CA ARG A 100 -7.92 6.63 -1.98
C ARG A 100 -6.79 6.15 -2.89
N SER A 101 -5.53 6.31 -2.46
CA SER A 101 -4.36 5.85 -3.21
C SER A 101 -4.32 4.33 -3.33
N LEU A 102 -4.62 3.59 -2.26
CA LEU A 102 -4.68 2.13 -2.26
C LEU A 102 -5.78 1.59 -3.19
N LEU A 103 -6.96 2.20 -3.20
CA LEU A 103 -8.08 1.76 -4.04
C LEU A 103 -7.97 2.19 -5.50
N ALA A 104 -7.04 3.08 -5.82
CA ALA A 104 -6.90 3.68 -7.15
C ALA A 104 -6.51 2.68 -8.24
N GLY A 105 -5.67 1.68 -7.91
CA GLY A 105 -5.31 0.62 -8.85
C GLY A 105 -6.52 -0.16 -9.33
N ARG A 106 -7.38 -0.60 -8.41
CA ARG A 106 -8.65 -1.26 -8.73
C ARG A 106 -9.58 -0.35 -9.55
N SER A 107 -9.70 0.91 -9.16
CA SER A 107 -10.54 1.87 -9.87
C SER A 107 -10.05 2.08 -11.31
N ALA A 108 -8.75 2.12 -11.55
CA ALA A 108 -8.16 2.21 -12.88
C ALA A 108 -8.50 0.97 -13.75
N GLU A 109 -8.44 -0.24 -13.17
CA GLU A 109 -8.87 -1.45 -13.87
C GLU A 109 -10.34 -1.37 -14.32
N GLU A 110 -11.22 -0.94 -13.43
CA GLU A 110 -12.66 -0.82 -13.72
C GLU A 110 -12.95 0.23 -14.80
N VAL A 111 -12.30 1.39 -14.73
CA VAL A 111 -12.51 2.49 -15.70
C VAL A 111 -12.00 2.11 -17.09
N VAL A 112 -10.84 1.44 -17.18
CA VAL A 112 -10.18 1.19 -18.48
C VAL A 112 -10.62 -0.12 -19.12
N PHE A 113 -10.82 -1.16 -18.31
CA PHE A 113 -11.09 -2.51 -18.83
C PHE A 113 -12.52 -2.99 -18.53
N ALA A 114 -13.32 -2.23 -17.78
CA ALA A 114 -14.62 -2.66 -17.25
C ALA A 114 -14.53 -4.05 -16.56
N SER A 115 -13.40 -4.34 -15.93
CA SER A 115 -13.08 -5.64 -15.34
C SER A 115 -12.39 -5.46 -13.99
N ARG A 116 -12.36 -6.54 -13.21
CA ARG A 116 -11.78 -6.61 -11.88
C ARG A 116 -10.82 -7.79 -11.81
N SER A 117 -9.58 -7.54 -11.40
CA SER A 117 -8.60 -8.61 -11.21
C SER A 117 -8.38 -8.94 -9.72
N SER A 118 -7.72 -10.04 -9.42
CA SER A 118 -7.30 -10.37 -8.07
C SER A 118 -6.08 -9.56 -7.61
N GLY A 119 -5.46 -8.78 -8.49
CA GLY A 119 -4.23 -8.03 -8.20
C GLY A 119 -4.37 -7.00 -7.08
N ALA A 120 -5.56 -6.42 -6.93
CA ALA A 120 -5.86 -5.43 -5.90
C ALA A 120 -6.12 -6.00 -4.50
N ALA A 121 -5.97 -7.31 -4.26
CA ALA A 121 -6.37 -7.92 -2.99
C ALA A 121 -5.64 -7.31 -1.79
N ASN A 122 -4.32 -7.11 -1.87
CA ASN A 122 -3.53 -6.52 -0.80
C ASN A 122 -3.87 -5.05 -0.54
N ASP A 123 -4.13 -4.28 -1.61
CA ASP A 123 -4.50 -2.87 -1.48
C ASP A 123 -5.85 -2.70 -0.81
N ILE A 124 -6.81 -3.56 -1.15
CA ILE A 124 -8.14 -3.58 -0.53
C ILE A 124 -8.02 -3.99 0.95
N GLU A 125 -7.21 -5.00 1.27
CA GLU A 125 -6.95 -5.43 2.66
C GLU A 125 -6.38 -4.28 3.48
N ARG A 126 -5.34 -3.61 2.99
CA ARG A 126 -4.72 -2.46 3.66
C ARG A 126 -5.68 -1.29 3.81
N ALA A 127 -6.43 -0.94 2.77
CA ALA A 127 -7.43 0.12 2.83
C ALA A 127 -8.51 -0.18 3.88
N THR A 128 -8.97 -1.43 3.96
CA THR A 128 -9.94 -1.89 4.95
C THR A 128 -9.37 -1.80 6.38
N ASP A 129 -8.12 -2.22 6.58
CA ASP A 129 -7.45 -2.13 7.89
C ASP A 129 -7.32 -0.67 8.36
N ILE A 130 -6.94 0.24 7.48
CA ILE A 130 -6.88 1.68 7.80
C ILE A 130 -8.27 2.19 8.17
N ALA A 131 -9.30 1.92 7.37
CA ALA A 131 -10.66 2.37 7.63
C ALA A 131 -11.20 1.84 8.97
N ARG A 132 -10.96 0.57 9.28
CA ARG A 132 -11.32 -0.01 10.58
C ARG A 132 -10.61 0.66 11.74
N LYS A 133 -9.32 0.94 11.63
CA LYS A 133 -8.54 1.66 12.67
C LYS A 133 -9.04 3.09 12.86
N MET A 134 -9.41 3.79 11.80
CA MET A 134 -10.00 5.13 11.89
C MET A 134 -11.27 5.13 12.75
N VAL A 135 -12.13 4.14 12.56
CA VAL A 135 -13.39 4.00 13.33
C VAL A 135 -13.13 3.48 14.74
N THR A 136 -12.30 2.43 14.90
CA THR A 136 -12.23 1.66 16.16
C THR A 136 -11.16 2.13 17.11
N MET A 137 -10.09 2.77 16.64
CA MET A 137 -8.93 3.15 17.45
C MET A 137 -8.69 4.65 17.51
N PHE A 138 -8.87 5.36 16.40
CA PHE A 138 -8.46 6.77 16.28
C PHE A 138 -9.59 7.75 16.61
N GLY A 139 -10.83 7.26 16.83
CA GLY A 139 -11.98 8.10 17.13
C GLY A 139 -12.35 9.07 15.99
N MET A 140 -12.11 8.65 14.75
CA MET A 140 -12.37 9.46 13.54
C MET A 140 -13.73 9.13 12.90
N SER A 141 -14.68 8.62 13.69
CA SER A 141 -16.04 8.31 13.23
C SER A 141 -17.03 9.34 13.75
N GLU A 142 -17.81 9.96 12.88
CA GLU A 142 -18.90 10.86 13.28
C GLU A 142 -19.94 10.14 14.15
N LYS A 143 -20.21 8.86 13.85
CA LYS A 143 -21.21 8.05 14.56
C LYS A 143 -20.79 7.66 15.96
N TYR A 144 -19.52 7.31 16.17
CA TYR A 144 -19.00 6.77 17.43
C TYR A 144 -18.14 7.75 18.22
N GLY A 145 -17.71 8.84 17.61
CA GLY A 145 -16.90 9.86 18.25
C GLY A 145 -15.56 9.34 18.77
N MET A 146 -15.13 9.88 19.90
CA MET A 146 -13.83 9.55 20.53
C MET A 146 -13.91 8.31 21.44
N MET A 147 -14.56 7.25 20.99
CA MET A 147 -14.63 5.97 21.72
C MET A 147 -13.64 4.97 21.16
N GLY A 148 -12.84 4.34 22.01
CA GLY A 148 -12.04 3.17 21.66
C GLY A 148 -12.92 1.93 21.59
N LEU A 149 -13.16 1.41 20.38
CA LEU A 149 -14.04 0.27 20.14
C LEU A 149 -13.28 -1.04 19.95
N ALA A 150 -11.95 -0.99 19.85
CA ALA A 150 -11.08 -2.14 19.74
C ALA A 150 -9.80 -1.96 20.56
N THR A 151 -9.25 -3.08 21.02
CA THR A 151 -7.93 -3.15 21.66
C THR A 151 -7.06 -4.17 20.94
N VAL A 152 -5.74 -3.94 20.94
CA VAL A 152 -4.78 -4.92 20.44
C VAL A 152 -4.61 -6.02 21.50
N HIS A 153 -5.13 -7.20 21.21
CA HIS A 153 -4.98 -8.38 22.07
C HIS A 153 -3.64 -9.03 21.82
N ASN A 154 -2.60 -8.75 22.45
CA ASN A 154 -1.29 -9.38 22.33
C ASN A 154 -0.46 -8.92 21.12
N GLN A 155 0.26 -7.82 21.32
CA GLN A 155 1.16 -7.23 20.34
C GLN A 155 2.29 -8.16 19.84
N TYR A 156 2.57 -9.27 20.57
CA TYR A 156 3.67 -10.18 20.29
C TYR A 156 3.28 -11.47 19.57
N LEU A 157 1.98 -11.84 19.53
CA LEU A 157 1.55 -13.10 18.92
C LEU A 157 0.92 -12.92 17.55
N ASP A 158 -0.05 -12.05 17.39
CA ASP A 158 -0.77 -11.89 16.11
C ASP A 158 -1.24 -10.48 15.81
N GLY A 159 -1.10 -9.55 16.74
CA GLY A 159 -1.51 -8.14 16.54
C GLY A 159 -3.00 -7.96 16.22
N GLN A 160 -3.84 -8.99 16.42
CA GLN A 160 -5.25 -8.94 16.07
C GLN A 160 -6.01 -7.94 16.93
N LEU A 161 -6.80 -7.11 16.27
CA LEU A 161 -7.73 -6.18 16.89
C LEU A 161 -8.93 -6.95 17.43
N GLY A 162 -9.07 -6.99 18.75
CA GLY A 162 -10.28 -7.49 19.39
C GLY A 162 -11.28 -6.35 19.62
N LEU A 163 -12.50 -6.49 19.12
CA LEU A 163 -13.57 -5.54 19.40
C LEU A 163 -13.96 -5.62 20.88
N THR A 164 -14.06 -4.45 21.52
CA THR A 164 -14.42 -4.29 22.96
C THR A 164 -15.80 -3.68 23.14
N CYS A 165 -16.60 -3.62 22.11
CA CYS A 165 -17.95 -3.05 22.09
C CYS A 165 -19.04 -4.13 22.01
N GLY A 166 -20.29 -3.76 22.30
CA GLY A 166 -21.44 -4.64 22.20
C GLY A 166 -21.75 -5.06 20.76
N GLN A 167 -22.53 -6.14 20.59
CA GLN A 167 -22.85 -6.73 19.28
C GLN A 167 -23.50 -5.75 18.31
N GLU A 168 -24.37 -4.87 18.78
CA GLU A 168 -25.05 -3.87 17.95
C GLU A 168 -24.04 -2.84 17.38
N THR A 169 -23.09 -2.39 18.20
CA THR A 169 -22.01 -1.49 17.77
C THR A 169 -21.07 -2.20 16.81
N ALA A 170 -20.72 -3.44 17.09
CA ALA A 170 -19.87 -4.25 16.23
C ALA A 170 -20.49 -4.43 14.82
N ALA A 171 -21.78 -4.71 14.75
CA ALA A 171 -22.51 -4.81 13.49
C ALA A 171 -22.62 -3.48 12.73
N GLY A 172 -22.45 -2.36 13.39
CA GLY A 172 -22.48 -1.04 12.76
C GLY A 172 -21.10 -0.48 12.37
N ILE A 173 -20.02 -1.23 12.65
CA ILE A 173 -18.63 -0.91 12.23
C ILE A 173 -18.35 -1.48 10.83
N ASP A 174 -18.97 -2.59 10.47
CA ASP A 174 -18.93 -3.18 9.13
C ASP A 174 -19.89 -2.45 8.19
#